data_8df6f88878e007bd712540df097a9ca5
#
_entry.id   8df6f88878e007bd712540df097a9ca5
#
_cell.length_a   1.000
_cell.length_b   1.000
_cell.length_c   1.000
_cell.angle_alpha   90.00
_cell.angle_beta   90.00
_cell.angle_gamma   90.00
#
_symmetry.space_group_name_H-M   'P 1'
#
loop_
_entity.id
_entity.type
_entity.pdbx_description
1 polymer ?
#
loop_
_entity_poly.entity_id
_entity_poly.type
_entity_poly.pdbx_seq_one_letter_code
_entity_poly.pdbx_strand_id
1 'polypeptide(L)'
;MIEDDFYATIKLKSGEEIFAKVAASEEDEKTMLIVSNPVVIGEIKVQANMIGYKIEPWLKTTKDDMFFINLDDVLTMSESSDVEMIMMHQEFTHRSKQPERGNSSRISKKMGYVSNINLSLIHI
;
A
#
# COMPACT_ATOMS: atom_id res chain seq x y z
N MET A 1 -16.72 15.08 -9.63
CA MET A 1 -17.38 13.86 -9.37
C MET A 1 -16.41 12.78 -9.00
N ILE A 2 -16.74 11.98 -8.01
CA ILE A 2 -15.87 10.92 -7.56
C ILE A 2 -16.42 9.58 -7.93
N GLU A 3 -15.60 8.75 -8.53
CA GLU A 3 -16.02 7.44 -8.92
C GLU A 3 -15.78 6.45 -7.81
N ASP A 4 -16.36 5.28 -7.93
CA ASP A 4 -16.23 4.26 -6.91
C ASP A 4 -14.78 3.86 -6.74
N ASP A 5 -14.42 3.50 -5.53
CA ASP A 5 -13.07 3.10 -5.24
C ASP A 5 -12.72 1.75 -5.82
N PHE A 6 -11.50 1.55 -6.15
CA PHE A 6 -11.00 0.26 -6.58
C PHE A 6 -9.55 0.14 -6.17
N TYR A 7 -9.06 -1.07 -6.05
CA TYR A 7 -7.66 -1.28 -5.72
C TYR A 7 -6.85 -1.27 -7.00
N ALA A 8 -5.69 -0.66 -6.95
CA ALA A 8 -4.88 -0.53 -8.17
C ALA A 8 -3.41 -0.49 -7.85
N THR A 9 -2.63 -0.92 -8.83
CA THR A 9 -1.20 -0.74 -8.81
C THR A 9 -0.94 0.46 -9.70
N ILE A 10 -0.18 1.41 -9.20
CA ILE A 10 0.11 2.64 -9.91
C ILE A 10 1.61 2.78 -10.07
N LYS A 11 2.05 3.01 -11.31
CA LYS A 11 3.45 3.27 -11.55
C LYS A 11 3.55 4.75 -11.84
N LEU A 12 4.33 5.45 -11.06
CA LEU A 12 4.46 6.88 -11.24
C LEU A 12 5.60 7.18 -12.21
N LYS A 13 5.60 8.35 -12.77
CA LYS A 13 6.64 8.71 -13.70
C LYS A 13 8.00 8.76 -13.03
N SER A 14 8.03 8.89 -11.72
CA SER A 14 9.28 8.86 -11.00
C SER A 14 9.88 7.47 -10.96
N GLY A 15 9.11 6.47 -11.31
CA GLY A 15 9.58 5.09 -11.24
C GLY A 15 9.05 4.34 -10.05
N GLU A 16 8.42 5.04 -9.12
CA GLU A 16 7.89 4.37 -7.95
C GLU A 16 6.64 3.60 -8.29
N GLU A 17 6.43 2.50 -7.63
CA GLU A 17 5.24 1.70 -7.82
C GLU A 17 4.53 1.62 -6.49
N ILE A 18 3.26 1.94 -6.45
CA ILE A 18 2.51 1.90 -5.21
C ILE A 18 1.23 1.11 -5.42
N PHE A 19 0.69 0.60 -4.34
CA PHE A 19 -0.57 -0.13 -4.38
C PHE A 19 -1.50 0.60 -3.42
N ALA A 20 -2.71 0.87 -3.84
CA ALA A 20 -3.61 1.67 -3.04
C ALA A 20 -5.05 1.46 -3.44
N LYS A 21 -5.95 1.96 -2.63
CA LYS A 21 -7.34 2.01 -3.01
C LYS A 21 -7.48 3.38 -3.65
N VAL A 22 -8.09 3.43 -4.79
CA VAL A 22 -8.05 4.62 -5.63
C VAL A 22 -9.43 5.06 -6.04
N ALA A 23 -9.64 6.34 -6.10
CA ALA A 23 -10.86 6.90 -6.65
C ALA A 23 -10.42 8.05 -7.54
N ALA A 24 -11.15 8.31 -8.58
CA ALA A 24 -10.83 9.41 -9.48
C ALA A 24 -11.73 10.59 -9.19
N SER A 25 -11.18 11.76 -9.24
CA SER A 25 -11.94 12.96 -9.00
C SER A 25 -11.63 13.94 -10.10
N GLU A 26 -12.65 14.46 -10.73
CA GLU A 26 -12.47 15.44 -11.76
C GLU A 26 -12.99 16.77 -11.32
N GLU A 27 -12.15 17.76 -11.33
CA GLU A 27 -12.56 19.08 -10.97
C GLU A 27 -11.83 20.08 -11.80
N ASP A 28 -12.52 21.08 -12.31
CA ASP A 28 -11.88 22.11 -13.08
C ASP A 28 -11.05 21.57 -14.22
N GLU A 29 -11.60 20.60 -14.89
CA GLU A 29 -10.92 20.05 -16.04
C GLU A 29 -9.62 19.36 -15.68
N LYS A 30 -9.39 19.05 -14.42
CA LYS A 30 -8.24 18.33 -14.03
C LYS A 30 -8.66 17.05 -13.39
N THR A 31 -7.97 15.98 -13.67
CA THR A 31 -8.26 14.71 -13.07
C THR A 31 -7.21 14.42 -12.03
N MET A 32 -7.65 14.19 -10.82
CA MET A 32 -6.75 13.83 -9.75
C MET A 32 -7.13 12.44 -9.26
N LEU A 33 -6.16 11.70 -8.82
CA LEU A 33 -6.43 10.41 -8.21
C LEU A 33 -6.39 10.61 -6.70
N ILE A 34 -7.38 10.06 -6.02
CA ILE A 34 -7.38 10.10 -4.58
C ILE A 34 -6.93 8.71 -4.17
N VAL A 35 -5.76 8.60 -3.57
CA VAL A 35 -5.23 7.30 -3.18
C VAL A 35 -5.34 7.17 -1.68
N SER A 36 -5.89 6.05 -1.23
CA SER A 36 -6.06 5.79 0.19
C SER A 36 -5.08 4.72 0.62
N ASN A 37 -4.35 5.01 1.65
CA ASN A 37 -3.38 4.11 2.24
C ASN A 37 -2.41 3.54 1.20
N PRO A 38 -1.72 4.41 0.46
CA PRO A 38 -0.79 3.92 -0.55
C PRO A 38 0.39 3.24 0.12
N VAL A 39 0.75 2.09 -0.38
CA VAL A 39 1.85 1.31 0.19
C VAL A 39 2.82 0.89 -0.89
N VAL A 40 4.02 0.58 -0.47
CA VAL A 40 5.04 0.04 -1.35
C VAL A 40 5.24 -1.40 -0.92
N ILE A 41 5.18 -2.32 -1.84
CA ILE A 41 5.30 -3.73 -1.52
C ILE A 41 6.58 -4.25 -2.17
N GLY A 42 7.44 -4.80 -1.34
CA GLY A 42 8.69 -5.36 -1.83
C GLY A 42 8.73 -6.85 -1.58
N GLU A 43 9.48 -7.57 -2.36
CA GLU A 43 9.65 -8.99 -2.15
C GLU A 43 10.90 -9.22 -1.35
N ILE A 44 10.86 -10.16 -0.43
CA ILE A 44 12.05 -10.54 0.30
C ILE A 44 12.16 -12.04 0.25
N LYS A 45 13.37 -12.53 0.17
CA LYS A 45 13.61 -13.93 0.10
C LYS A 45 13.71 -14.46 1.51
N VAL A 46 12.77 -15.27 1.90
CA VAL A 46 12.76 -15.79 3.24
C VAL A 46 13.57 -17.06 3.34
N GLN A 47 13.41 -17.95 2.37
CA GLN A 47 14.15 -19.16 2.34
C GLN A 47 14.36 -19.51 0.91
N ALA A 48 15.05 -20.58 0.66
CA ALA A 48 15.37 -20.94 -0.70
C ALA A 48 14.20 -20.94 -1.64
N ASN A 49 13.10 -21.48 -1.28
CA ASN A 49 11.97 -21.53 -2.15
C ASN A 49 10.80 -20.72 -1.66
N MET A 50 11.04 -19.78 -0.80
CA MET A 50 9.96 -19.01 -0.26
C MET A 50 10.19 -17.55 -0.45
N ILE A 51 9.16 -16.83 -0.86
CA ILE A 51 9.24 -15.42 -1.05
C ILE A 51 8.22 -14.79 -0.14
N GLY A 52 8.62 -13.83 0.63
CA GLY A 52 7.69 -13.08 1.45
C GLY A 52 7.57 -11.69 0.92
N TYR A 53 6.70 -10.92 1.54
CA TYR A 53 6.48 -9.56 1.11
C TYR A 53 6.64 -8.61 2.29
N LYS A 54 7.18 -7.43 1.99
CA LYS A 54 7.34 -6.42 2.98
C LYS A 54 6.48 -5.28 2.53
N ILE A 55 5.58 -4.80 3.38
CA ILE A 55 4.67 -3.75 2.99
C ILE A 55 4.93 -2.54 3.85
N GLU A 56 5.11 -1.39 3.25
CA GLU A 56 5.39 -0.17 3.95
C GLU A 56 4.55 0.96 3.41
N PRO A 57 4.27 1.97 4.21
CA PRO A 57 3.52 3.09 3.68
C PRO A 57 4.37 3.83 2.67
N TRP A 58 3.72 4.40 1.69
CA TRP A 58 4.44 5.14 0.65
C TRP A 58 5.10 6.37 1.24
N LEU A 59 4.35 7.12 2.05
CA LEU A 59 4.91 8.30 2.69
C LEU A 59 5.09 7.97 4.16
N LYS A 60 6.29 8.11 4.66
CA LYS A 60 6.62 7.60 5.97
C LYS A 60 6.62 8.58 7.09
N THR A 61 6.50 9.86 6.79
CA THR A 61 6.60 10.86 7.82
C THR A 61 5.29 11.56 8.11
N THR A 62 4.19 11.00 7.64
CA THR A 62 2.90 11.60 7.88
C THR A 62 1.96 10.53 8.42
N LYS A 63 0.95 10.95 9.15
CA LYS A 63 -0.04 10.03 9.62
C LYS A 63 -1.27 10.06 8.75
N ASP A 64 -1.27 10.90 7.73
CA ASP A 64 -2.40 10.96 6.83
C ASP A 64 -2.49 9.68 6.04
N ASP A 65 -3.66 9.31 5.62
CA ASP A 65 -3.84 8.08 4.88
C ASP A 65 -4.48 8.32 3.51
N MET A 66 -4.69 9.54 3.13
CA MET A 66 -5.32 9.82 1.85
C MET A 66 -4.55 10.92 1.18
N PHE A 67 -4.22 10.74 -0.08
CA PHE A 67 -3.43 11.72 -0.80
C PHE A 67 -3.96 11.92 -2.20
N PHE A 68 -3.62 13.05 -2.82
CA PHE A 68 -4.03 13.32 -4.16
C PHE A 68 -2.81 13.20 -5.06
N ILE A 69 -2.98 12.54 -6.18
CA ILE A 69 -1.91 12.42 -7.16
C ILE A 69 -2.44 12.96 -8.46
N ASN A 70 -1.65 13.83 -9.08
CA ASN A 70 -2.04 14.39 -10.34
C ASN A 70 -1.92 13.30 -11.39
N LEU A 71 -2.95 13.12 -12.20
CA LEU A 71 -2.94 12.08 -13.18
C LEU A 71 -1.77 12.23 -14.16
N ASP A 72 -1.30 13.44 -14.34
CA ASP A 72 -0.16 13.64 -15.24
C ASP A 72 1.12 13.00 -14.72
N ASP A 73 1.18 12.66 -13.46
CA ASP A 73 2.37 12.04 -12.91
C ASP A 73 2.29 10.51 -12.93
N VAL A 74 1.24 9.96 -13.46
CA VAL A 74 1.05 8.53 -13.51
C VAL A 74 1.52 8.02 -14.84
N LEU A 75 2.42 7.04 -14.83
CA LEU A 75 2.87 6.43 -16.05
C LEU A 75 1.84 5.40 -16.48
N THR A 76 1.37 4.58 -15.55
CA THR A 76 0.36 3.60 -15.87
C THR A 76 -0.33 3.17 -14.59
N MET A 77 -1.53 2.67 -14.72
CA MET A 77 -2.28 2.22 -13.56
C MET A 77 -3.06 1.00 -13.97
N SER A 78 -3.08 0.01 -13.12
CA SER A 78 -3.76 -1.22 -13.41
C SER A 78 -4.68 -1.56 -12.26
N GLU A 79 -5.95 -1.73 -12.54
CA GLU A 79 -6.89 -2.10 -11.50
C GLU A 79 -6.54 -3.51 -11.06
N SER A 80 -6.56 -3.76 -9.77
CA SER A 80 -6.13 -5.03 -9.25
C SER A 80 -7.30 -5.85 -8.78
N SER A 81 -7.30 -7.12 -9.15
CA SER A 81 -8.26 -8.04 -8.60
C SER A 81 -7.51 -9.15 -7.87
N ASP A 82 -6.24 -8.93 -7.57
CA ASP A 82 -5.43 -9.92 -6.88
C ASP A 82 -5.87 -9.97 -5.43
N VAL A 83 -6.56 -11.03 -5.06
CA VAL A 83 -7.14 -11.15 -3.75
C VAL A 83 -6.09 -11.13 -2.66
N GLU A 84 -4.94 -11.73 -2.89
CA GLU A 84 -3.92 -11.72 -1.89
C GLU A 84 -3.39 -10.32 -1.62
N MET A 85 -3.16 -9.53 -2.64
CA MET A 85 -2.67 -8.19 -2.46
C MET A 85 -3.72 -7.33 -1.77
N ILE A 86 -4.97 -7.51 -2.13
CA ILE A 86 -6.03 -6.74 -1.53
C ILE A 86 -6.16 -7.08 -0.06
N MET A 87 -6.03 -8.36 0.29
CA MET A 87 -6.13 -8.74 1.67
C MET A 87 -4.94 -8.24 2.47
N MET A 88 -3.76 -8.25 1.89
CA MET A 88 -2.59 -7.74 2.56
C MET A 88 -2.76 -6.25 2.84
N HIS A 89 -3.30 -5.53 1.90
CA HIS A 89 -3.49 -4.11 2.05
C HIS A 89 -4.53 -3.86 3.14
N GLN A 90 -5.60 -4.62 3.16
CA GLN A 90 -6.63 -4.43 4.18
C GLN A 90 -6.09 -4.72 5.55
N GLU A 91 -5.27 -5.75 5.67
CA GLU A 91 -4.72 -6.07 6.95
C GLU A 91 -3.73 -5.02 7.41
N PHE A 92 -2.93 -4.51 6.51
CA PHE A 92 -1.98 -3.48 6.84
C PHE A 92 -2.73 -2.24 7.32
N THR A 93 -3.79 -1.87 6.65
CA THR A 93 -4.55 -0.71 6.99
C THR A 93 -5.21 -0.89 8.33
N HIS A 94 -5.72 -2.08 8.60
CA HIS A 94 -6.38 -2.35 9.85
C HIS A 94 -5.39 -2.23 10.99
N ARG A 95 -4.19 -2.77 10.85
CA ARG A 95 -3.21 -2.67 11.88
C ARG A 95 -2.79 -1.27 12.16
N SER A 96 -2.61 -0.48 11.12
CA SER A 96 -2.10 0.84 11.34
C SER A 96 -3.15 1.74 11.98
N LYS A 97 -4.41 1.33 12.01
CA LYS A 97 -5.41 2.13 12.64
C LYS A 97 -5.69 1.70 14.05
N GLN A 98 -5.08 0.65 14.53
CA GLN A 98 -5.32 0.22 15.88
C GLN A 98 -4.44 0.97 16.84
N PRO A 99 -4.90 1.17 18.03
CA PRO A 99 -4.10 1.89 19.00
C PRO A 99 -2.89 1.11 19.35
N GLU A 100 -1.82 1.78 19.63
CA GLU A 100 -0.66 1.12 20.01
C GLU A 100 -0.76 0.53 21.31
N ARG A 101 -0.37 -0.64 21.45
CA ARG A 101 -0.37 -1.28 22.63
C ARG A 101 0.88 -1.18 23.25
N GLY A 102 1.87 -1.02 22.78
CA GLY A 102 3.15 -0.97 23.36
C GLY A 102 4.08 -0.67 22.35
N ASN A 103 4.96 0.17 22.54
CA ASN A 103 5.93 0.42 21.61
C ASN A 103 6.80 -0.66 21.30
N SER A 104 7.14 -1.41 22.23
CA SER A 104 8.04 -2.48 21.95
C SER A 104 7.44 -3.35 20.93
N SER A 105 6.21 -3.58 20.99
CA SER A 105 5.68 -4.47 20.05
C SER A 105 5.76 -3.81 18.73
N ARG A 106 5.69 -2.58 18.62
CA ARG A 106 5.77 -1.98 17.40
C ARG A 106 7.10 -2.08 16.85
N ILE A 107 8.03 -1.92 17.57
CA ILE A 107 9.35 -2.07 17.10
C ILE A 107 9.64 -3.41 16.68
N SER A 108 9.29 -4.34 17.42
CA SER A 108 9.64 -5.66 17.05
C SER A 108 8.92 -5.90 15.84
N LYS A 109 7.82 -5.37 15.63
CA LYS A 109 7.18 -5.60 14.52
C LYS A 109 7.89 -5.07 13.46
N LYS A 110 8.47 -4.05 13.58
CA LYS A 110 9.17 -3.55 12.58
C LYS A 110 10.05 -4.42 12.10
N MET A 111 10.69 -5.00 12.79
CA MET A 111 11.60 -5.86 12.33
C MET A 111 10.99 -7.01 12.09
N GLY A 112 10.22 -7.34 12.82
CA GLY A 112 9.81 -8.56 12.58
C GLY A 112 8.84 -8.51 11.67
N TYR A 113 8.35 -7.63 11.37
CA TYR A 113 7.46 -7.56 10.50
C TYR A 113 7.65 -8.01 9.47
N VAL A 114 8.51 -7.87 9.34
CA VAL A 114 8.95 -8.31 8.33
C VAL A 114 8.67 -9.54 8.52
N SER A 115 8.86 -9.87 9.51
CA SER A 115 8.66 -11.10 9.69
C SER A 115 7.32 -11.29 9.91
N ASN A 116 6.81 -10.66 10.35
CA ASN A 116 5.64 -10.99 10.62
C ASN A 116 4.84 -10.73 9.62
N ILE A 117 5.21 -10.33 9.00
CA ILE A 117 4.48 -10.09 8.09
C ILE A 117 4.48 -10.90 7.35
N ASN A 118 5.10 -11.09 7.65
CA ASN A 118 5.12 -11.62 7.20
C ASN A 118 5.07 -12.42 7.12
N LEU A 119 5.15 -12.70 7.16
CA LEU A 119 5.12 -13.48 7.24
C LEU A 119 4.28 -14.09 6.98
N SER A 120 3.87 -14.23 7.07
CA SER A 120 2.81 -14.63 7.05
C SER A 120 2.45 -14.59 5.80
N LEU A 121 2.33 -13.98 5.43
CA LEU A 121 2.01 -13.76 4.31
C LEU A 121 2.71 -14.36 3.50
N ILE A 122 3.38 -14.71 3.74
CA ILE A 122 4.18 -15.19 3.02
C ILE A 122 4.06 -16.43 2.67
N HIS A 123 3.59 -16.99 2.85
CA HIS A 123 3.60 -18.13 2.55
C HIS A 123 3.46 -18.18 1.37
N ILE A 124 3.86 -18.15 0.99
CA ILE A 124 3.76 -18.03 -0.22
C ILE A 124 3.87 -19.13 -0.82
#